data_4ff7d501595b5024e43a2d782f5b311c
#
_entry.id   4ff7d501595b5024e43a2d782f5b311c
#
_cell.length_a   1.000
_cell.length_b   1.000
_cell.length_c   1.000
_cell.angle_alpha   90.00
_cell.angle_beta   90.00
_cell.angle_gamma   90.00
#
_symmetry.space_group_name_H-M   'P 1'
#
loop_
_entity.id
_entity.type
_entity.pdbx_description
1 polymer ?
#
loop_
_entity_poly.entity_id
_entity_poly.type
_entity_poly.pdbx_seq_one_letter_code
_entity_poly.pdbx_strand_id
1 'polypeptide(L)'
;LFNFEPPATEEEIRASALQFVRKVSGFNRPSKANEAAFFAAVDEIAVVTRNLLDALETSTPAKNREDEAAKARARAAKRFSKGAEA
;
A
#
# COMPACT_ATOMS: atom_id res chain seq x y z
N LEU A 1 2.88 -3.19 -3.40
CA LEU A 1 2.92 -4.44 -2.60
C LEU A 1 3.33 -5.68 -3.41
N PHE A 2 3.27 -5.60 -4.74
CA PHE A 2 3.63 -6.73 -5.60
C PHE A 2 5.14 -6.90 -5.72
N ASN A 3 5.58 -8.18 -5.77
CA ASN A 3 6.96 -8.58 -6.06
C ASN A 3 8.00 -8.03 -5.08
N PHE A 4 7.66 -8.02 -3.79
CA PHE A 4 8.59 -7.66 -2.71
C PHE A 4 8.96 -8.89 -1.87
N GLU A 5 10.15 -8.87 -1.30
CA GLU A 5 10.59 -9.78 -0.27
C GLU A 5 10.87 -8.98 1.03
N PRO A 6 10.24 -9.34 2.15
CA PRO A 6 9.20 -10.37 2.28
C PRO A 6 7.88 -9.99 1.60
N PRO A 7 7.02 -10.99 1.28
CA PRO A 7 5.73 -10.71 0.64
C PRO A 7 4.82 -9.84 1.50
N ALA A 8 3.84 -9.21 0.87
CA ALA A 8 2.85 -8.41 1.58
C ALA A 8 2.05 -9.27 2.57
N THR A 9 1.89 -8.77 3.80
CA THR A 9 1.10 -9.43 4.84
C THR A 9 -0.39 -9.11 4.66
N GLU A 10 -1.25 -9.91 5.29
CA GLU A 10 -2.69 -9.63 5.33
C GLU A 10 -2.98 -8.26 5.95
N GLU A 11 -2.23 -7.88 6.97
CA GLU A 11 -2.36 -6.57 7.60
C GLU A 11 -2.05 -5.43 6.65
N GLU A 12 -1.00 -5.57 5.84
CA GLU A 12 -0.64 -4.56 4.84
C GLU A 12 -1.70 -4.45 3.75
N ILE A 13 -2.24 -5.57 3.30
CA ILE A 13 -3.30 -5.60 2.31
C ILE A 13 -4.56 -4.94 2.86
N ARG A 14 -4.94 -5.27 4.10
CA ARG A 14 -6.10 -4.67 4.75
C ARG A 14 -5.92 -3.17 4.97
N ALA A 15 -4.73 -2.74 5.37
CA ALA A 15 -4.41 -1.31 5.52
C ALA A 15 -4.57 -0.54 4.21
N SER A 16 -4.13 -1.13 3.09
CA SER A 16 -4.30 -0.54 1.76
C SER A 16 -5.78 -0.45 1.36
N ALA A 17 -6.55 -1.51 1.63
CA ALA A 17 -7.99 -1.54 1.37
C ALA A 17 -8.72 -0.46 2.19
N LEU A 18 -8.36 -0.32 3.46
CA LEU A 18 -8.93 0.69 4.35
C LEU A 18 -8.66 2.10 3.84
N GLN A 19 -7.44 2.40 3.42
CA GLN A 19 -7.09 3.70 2.86
C GLN A 19 -7.87 4.01 1.59
N PHE A 20 -8.04 3.01 0.73
CA PHE A 20 -8.84 3.17 -0.48
C PHE A 20 -10.29 3.53 -0.14
N VAL A 21 -10.90 2.81 0.80
CA VAL A 21 -12.29 3.06 1.21
C VAL A 21 -12.44 4.44 1.85
N ARG A 22 -11.50 4.84 2.69
CA ARG A 22 -11.46 6.20 3.26
C ARG A 22 -11.42 7.27 2.18
N LYS A 23 -10.57 7.06 1.19
CA LYS A 23 -10.39 8.03 0.10
C LYS A 23 -11.64 8.17 -0.75
N VAL A 24 -12.27 7.06 -1.15
CA VAL A 24 -13.43 7.12 -2.03
C VAL A 24 -14.70 7.51 -1.29
N SER A 25 -14.84 7.16 -0.01
CA SER A 25 -16.02 7.52 0.79
C SER A 25 -15.93 8.91 1.41
N GLY A 26 -14.71 9.42 1.60
CA GLY A 26 -14.49 10.67 2.31
C GLY A 26 -14.57 10.55 3.83
N PHE A 27 -14.76 9.34 4.36
CA PHE A 27 -14.84 9.11 5.81
C PHE A 27 -13.52 8.57 6.35
N ASN A 28 -12.96 9.22 7.36
CA ASN A 28 -11.88 8.62 8.16
C ASN A 28 -12.43 7.51 9.03
N ARG A 29 -13.59 7.77 9.64
CA ARG A 29 -14.37 6.82 10.41
C ARG A 29 -15.81 6.86 9.92
N PRO A 30 -16.42 5.71 9.64
CA PRO A 30 -17.81 5.71 9.21
C PRO A 30 -18.74 6.09 10.35
N SER A 31 -19.85 6.74 10.01
CA SER A 31 -20.94 6.91 10.95
C SER A 31 -21.53 5.54 11.27
N LYS A 32 -22.25 5.44 12.40
CA LYS A 32 -22.85 4.19 12.82
C LYS A 32 -23.75 3.57 11.75
N ALA A 33 -24.48 4.42 11.02
CA ALA A 33 -25.35 3.98 9.94
C ALA A 33 -24.57 3.38 8.74
N ASN A 34 -23.32 3.78 8.56
CA ASN A 34 -22.50 3.37 7.41
C ASN A 34 -21.41 2.34 7.75
N GLU A 35 -21.28 1.95 9.03
CA GLU A 35 -20.24 1.03 9.47
C GLU A 35 -20.25 -0.30 8.70
N ALA A 36 -21.42 -0.92 8.59
CA ALA A 36 -21.52 -2.24 7.93
C ALA A 36 -21.08 -2.17 6.47
N ALA A 37 -21.55 -1.18 5.73
CA ALA A 37 -21.18 -1.01 4.33
C ALA A 37 -19.70 -0.67 4.17
N PHE A 38 -19.18 0.20 5.04
CA PHE A 38 -17.79 0.63 5.01
C PHE A 38 -16.84 -0.57 5.23
N PHE A 39 -17.03 -1.33 6.30
CA PHE A 39 -16.14 -2.45 6.61
C PHE A 39 -16.36 -3.66 5.71
N ALA A 40 -17.56 -3.88 5.19
CA ALA A 40 -17.79 -4.89 4.15
C ALA A 40 -16.98 -4.56 2.90
N ALA A 41 -16.93 -3.30 2.49
CA ALA A 41 -16.10 -2.87 1.36
C ALA A 41 -14.61 -3.09 1.63
N VAL A 42 -14.13 -2.77 2.83
CA VAL A 42 -12.73 -3.02 3.22
C VAL A 42 -12.40 -4.51 3.08
N ASP A 43 -13.26 -5.37 3.61
CA ASP A 43 -13.05 -6.82 3.57
C ASP A 43 -13.04 -7.35 2.14
N GLU A 44 -13.99 -6.93 1.32
CA GLU A 44 -14.09 -7.35 -0.08
C GLU A 44 -12.89 -6.89 -0.91
N ILE A 45 -12.47 -5.65 -0.73
CA ILE A 45 -11.30 -5.11 -1.44
C ILE A 45 -10.03 -5.83 -1.00
N ALA A 46 -9.91 -6.16 0.28
CA ALA A 46 -8.77 -6.92 0.78
C ALA A 46 -8.69 -8.31 0.14
N VAL A 47 -9.82 -9.01 0.00
CA VAL A 47 -9.89 -10.32 -0.65
C VAL A 47 -9.49 -10.22 -2.13
N VAL A 48 -10.07 -9.26 -2.85
CA VAL A 48 -9.74 -9.04 -4.28
C VAL A 48 -8.26 -8.71 -4.45
N THR A 49 -7.72 -7.89 -3.58
CA THR A 49 -6.30 -7.49 -3.61
C THR A 49 -5.40 -8.71 -3.38
N ARG A 50 -5.71 -9.54 -2.40
CA ARG A 50 -4.98 -10.78 -2.15
C ARG A 50 -5.00 -11.69 -3.38
N ASN A 51 -6.15 -11.88 -3.96
CA ASN A 51 -6.30 -12.72 -5.15
C ASN A 51 -5.49 -12.16 -6.33
N LEU A 52 -5.49 -10.85 -6.51
CA LEU A 52 -4.70 -10.19 -7.54
C LEU A 52 -3.20 -10.45 -7.34
N LEU A 53 -2.70 -10.21 -6.12
CA LEU A 53 -1.27 -10.39 -5.82
C LEU A 53 -0.82 -11.85 -6.01
N ASP A 54 -1.69 -12.80 -5.65
CA ASP A 54 -1.40 -14.23 -5.80
C ASP A 54 -1.43 -14.67 -7.26
N ALA A 55 -2.24 -14.02 -8.09
CA ALA A 55 -2.40 -14.36 -9.50
C ALA A 55 -1.37 -13.71 -10.43
N LEU A 56 -0.76 -12.62 -9.99
CA LEU A 56 0.24 -11.91 -10.80
C LEU A 56 1.52 -12.73 -10.93
N GLU A 57 2.06 -12.75 -12.14
CA GLU A 57 3.29 -13.46 -12.48
C GLU A 57 4.33 -12.49 -13.01
N THR A 58 5.59 -12.77 -12.72
CA THR A 58 6.71 -11.99 -13.24
C THR A 58 7.98 -12.84 -13.28
N SER A 59 8.84 -12.57 -14.25
CA SER A 59 10.19 -13.10 -14.30
C SER A 59 11.21 -12.16 -13.64
N THR A 60 10.78 -10.97 -13.24
CA THR A 60 11.64 -10.00 -12.57
C THR A 60 11.91 -10.46 -11.14
N PRO A 61 13.17 -10.42 -10.67
CA PRO A 61 13.48 -10.75 -9.28
C PRO A 61 12.70 -9.87 -8.30
N ALA A 62 12.31 -10.45 -7.17
CA ALA A 62 11.60 -9.72 -6.13
C ALA A 62 12.45 -8.57 -5.60
N LYS A 63 11.81 -7.44 -5.32
CA LYS A 63 12.46 -6.27 -4.72
C LYS A 63 12.58 -6.46 -3.22
N ASN A 64 13.74 -6.10 -2.68
CA ASN A 64 13.93 -6.07 -1.24
C ASN A 64 13.40 -4.73 -0.71
N ARG A 65 12.53 -4.79 0.30
CA ARG A 65 11.90 -3.59 0.87
C ARG A 65 12.91 -2.64 1.50
N GLU A 66 13.93 -3.17 2.17
CA GLU A 66 14.99 -2.36 2.76
C GLU A 66 15.80 -1.65 1.70
N ASP A 67 16.14 -2.35 0.62
CA ASP A 67 16.87 -1.77 -0.50
C ASP A 67 16.07 -0.65 -1.17
N GLU A 68 14.78 -0.87 -1.40
CA GLU A 68 13.91 0.15 -1.98
C GLU A 68 13.76 1.37 -1.06
N ALA A 69 13.65 1.16 0.23
CA ALA A 69 13.61 2.24 1.21
C ALA A 69 14.93 3.02 1.25
N ALA A 70 16.07 2.32 1.19
CA ALA A 70 17.39 2.95 1.12
C ALA A 70 17.55 3.80 -0.15
N LYS A 71 17.10 3.29 -1.30
CA LYS A 71 17.10 4.04 -2.56
C LYS A 71 16.24 5.30 -2.46
N ALA A 72 15.08 5.20 -1.84
CA ALA A 72 14.19 6.34 -1.63
C ALA A 72 14.84 7.40 -0.73
N ARG A 73 15.51 6.98 0.35
CA ARG A 73 16.26 7.89 1.21
C ARG A 73 17.41 8.57 0.48
N ALA A 74 18.13 7.83 -0.33
CA ALA A 74 19.24 8.38 -1.11
C ALA A 74 18.75 9.42 -2.12
N ARG A 75 17.62 9.18 -2.78
CA ARG A 75 17.01 10.16 -3.69
C ARG A 75 16.58 11.42 -2.97
N ALA A 76 15.98 11.27 -1.78
CA ALA A 76 15.58 12.41 -0.96
C ALA A 76 16.79 13.24 -0.51
N ALA A 77 17.86 12.57 -0.07
CA ALA A 77 19.10 13.23 0.32
C ALA A 77 19.71 14.04 -0.81
N LYS A 78 19.74 13.50 -2.03
CA LYS A 78 20.21 14.21 -3.24
C LYS A 78 19.36 15.46 -3.52
N ARG A 79 18.06 15.38 -3.36
CA ARG A 79 17.16 16.53 -3.55
C ARG A 79 17.45 17.63 -2.54
N PHE A 80 17.65 17.26 -1.28
CA PHE A 80 18.01 18.23 -0.23
C PHE A 80 19.34 18.89 -0.48
N SER A 81 20.35 18.12 -0.87
CA SER A 81 21.67 18.65 -1.23
C SER A 81 21.60 19.68 -2.36
N LYS A 82 20.84 19.37 -3.41
CA LYS A 82 20.62 20.32 -4.52
C LYS A 82 19.89 21.58 -4.09
N GLY A 83 18.90 21.43 -3.22
CA GLY A 83 18.19 22.57 -2.65
C GLY A 83 19.07 23.46 -1.79
N ALA A 84 19.98 22.87 -1.03
CA ALA A 84 20.94 23.60 -0.19
C ALA A 84 21.96 24.38 -1.00
N GLU A 85 22.32 23.91 -2.18
CA GLU A 85 23.27 24.57 -3.09
C GLU A 85 22.63 25.71 -3.88
N ALA A 86 21.34 25.73 -3.96
CA ALA A 86 20.62 26.76 -4.69
C ALA A 86 20.47 28.03 -3.86
#